data_6ceb9075706531c5455a14d7a6b079d4
#
_entry.id   6ceb9075706531c5455a14d7a6b079d4
#
_cell.length_a   1.000
_cell.length_b   1.000
_cell.length_c   1.000
_cell.angle_alpha   90.00
_cell.angle_beta   90.00
_cell.angle_gamma   90.00
#
_symmetry.space_group_name_H-M   'P 1'
#
loop_
_entity.id
_entity.type
_entity.pdbx_description
1 polymer ?
#
loop_
_entity_poly.entity_id
_entity_poly.type
_entity_poly.pdbx_seq_one_letter_code
_entity_poly.pdbx_strand_id
1 'polypeptide(L)'
;MASRVKAAFVEPMLLLRTEQLPDDLARWSYQLKLDGYRAIAFKSGGTVRLRSRNDNDFTDRYPTVVRGLAKMPNETVIDGEVVALDDGGRPSFNALQNFTPGMSIVYYVFDVLMLDGRDVMGETFETRQNVLEQKVLPLLAEPVRYTGELKAGLRDLIHSVKAQGLEGLVAKRRNSKYEPGVRSGAWMKMRVNRGQEFVIAGYTFGTKTFDAVVIGYYEGDRLIYAARTRNGFTPATRNQLFKKFARLEIPECPFANLPEARSGRWGQGLTQSKMADCRWLKPALVGQFEFVEWTADHHLRHTRFAGLREDKDPKSVRRE
;
A
#
# COMPACT_ATOMS: atom_id res chain seq x y z
N MET A 1 -38.19 2.43 14.21
CA MET A 1 -36.91 3.14 14.33
C MET A 1 -35.81 2.11 14.10
N ALA A 2 -34.93 2.30 13.11
CA ALA A 2 -33.81 1.37 12.91
C ALA A 2 -32.91 1.41 14.15
N SER A 3 -32.58 0.27 14.68
CA SER A 3 -31.67 0.12 15.84
C SER A 3 -30.33 0.75 15.49
N ARG A 4 -29.87 1.70 16.27
CA ARG A 4 -28.51 2.29 16.12
C ARG A 4 -27.49 1.22 16.47
N VAL A 5 -26.58 0.96 15.54
CA VAL A 5 -25.51 -0.04 15.69
C VAL A 5 -24.24 0.68 16.18
N LYS A 6 -23.48 0.03 17.07
CA LYS A 6 -22.18 0.55 17.51
C LYS A 6 -21.15 0.45 16.38
N ALA A 7 -20.39 1.52 16.19
CA ALA A 7 -19.31 1.51 15.22
C ALA A 7 -18.17 0.59 15.66
N ALA A 8 -17.70 -0.22 14.72
CA ALA A 8 -16.60 -1.14 14.90
C ALA A 8 -15.75 -1.20 13.62
N PHE A 9 -14.64 -1.91 13.67
CA PHE A 9 -13.83 -2.18 12.47
C PHE A 9 -14.67 -2.89 11.41
N VAL A 10 -14.50 -2.43 10.17
CA VAL A 10 -15.06 -3.04 8.96
C VAL A 10 -13.90 -3.44 8.05
N GLU A 11 -13.90 -4.68 7.58
CA GLU A 11 -12.88 -5.13 6.64
C GLU A 11 -12.93 -4.29 5.34
N PRO A 12 -11.80 -3.69 4.89
CA PRO A 12 -11.82 -2.83 3.72
C PRO A 12 -12.19 -3.56 2.42
N MET A 13 -13.09 -2.98 1.62
CA MET A 13 -13.35 -3.43 0.26
C MET A 13 -12.08 -3.42 -0.59
N LEU A 14 -11.86 -4.45 -1.40
CA LEU A 14 -10.62 -4.69 -2.14
C LEU A 14 -10.69 -4.13 -3.57
N LEU A 15 -9.56 -3.58 -4.02
CA LEU A 15 -9.40 -3.10 -5.40
C LEU A 15 -8.97 -4.23 -6.33
N LEU A 16 -9.67 -4.38 -7.46
CA LEU A 16 -9.21 -5.20 -8.56
C LEU A 16 -8.10 -4.47 -9.32
N ARG A 17 -6.98 -5.14 -9.54
CA ARG A 17 -5.95 -4.59 -10.41
C ARG A 17 -6.34 -4.72 -11.88
N THR A 18 -6.02 -3.71 -12.67
CA THR A 18 -6.19 -3.70 -14.13
C THR A 18 -5.05 -2.95 -14.81
N GLU A 19 -4.74 -3.29 -16.04
CA GLU A 19 -3.82 -2.54 -16.90
C GLU A 19 -4.51 -1.34 -17.58
N GLN A 20 -5.85 -1.38 -17.68
CA GLN A 20 -6.66 -0.29 -18.22
C GLN A 20 -7.87 -0.05 -17.33
N LEU A 21 -8.10 1.20 -16.97
CA LEU A 21 -9.34 1.62 -16.32
C LEU A 21 -10.43 1.83 -17.36
N PRO A 22 -11.71 1.60 -17.00
CA PRO A 22 -12.83 1.97 -17.88
C PRO A 22 -12.79 3.48 -18.18
N ASP A 23 -12.96 3.88 -19.42
CA ASP A 23 -13.04 5.28 -19.86
C ASP A 23 -14.51 5.70 -20.04
N ASP A 24 -15.21 5.84 -18.91
CA ASP A 24 -16.63 6.19 -18.84
C ASP A 24 -16.90 7.01 -17.56
N LEU A 25 -16.77 8.33 -17.66
CA LEU A 25 -17.00 9.28 -16.58
C LEU A 25 -18.43 9.26 -16.02
N ALA A 26 -19.40 8.81 -16.81
CA ALA A 26 -20.80 8.73 -16.34
C ALA A 26 -21.00 7.58 -15.35
N ARG A 27 -20.25 6.49 -15.50
CA ARG A 27 -20.37 5.31 -14.63
C ARG A 27 -19.26 5.20 -13.60
N TRP A 28 -18.12 5.87 -13.81
CA TRP A 28 -16.92 5.72 -12.97
C TRP A 28 -16.45 7.06 -12.44
N SER A 29 -16.06 7.07 -11.19
CA SER A 29 -15.36 8.17 -10.52
C SER A 29 -13.89 7.80 -10.39
N TYR A 30 -13.00 8.74 -10.72
CA TYR A 30 -11.55 8.54 -10.62
C TYR A 30 -10.97 9.30 -9.43
N GLN A 31 -10.11 8.64 -8.70
CA GLN A 31 -9.37 9.20 -7.56
C GLN A 31 -7.88 8.88 -7.70
N LEU A 32 -7.02 9.63 -7.01
CA LEU A 32 -5.61 9.29 -6.92
C LEU A 32 -5.45 7.96 -6.17
N LYS A 33 -4.57 7.10 -6.69
CA LYS A 33 -4.06 5.98 -5.93
C LYS A 33 -2.95 6.49 -5.02
N LEU A 34 -3.27 6.60 -3.74
CA LEU A 34 -2.33 7.04 -2.71
C LEU A 34 -1.40 5.90 -2.30
N ASP A 35 -0.14 6.22 -2.04
CA ASP A 35 0.87 5.28 -1.58
C ASP A 35 1.05 5.42 -0.06
N GLY A 36 0.32 4.61 0.70
CA GLY A 36 0.26 4.70 2.15
C GLY A 36 -0.19 3.41 2.83
N TYR A 37 -0.72 3.55 4.04
CA TYR A 37 -1.39 2.47 4.77
C TYR A 37 -2.90 2.70 4.80
N ARG A 38 -3.66 1.77 4.19
CA ARG A 38 -5.12 1.77 4.32
C ARG A 38 -5.53 1.65 5.76
N ALA A 39 -6.42 2.54 6.20
CA ALA A 39 -6.90 2.53 7.56
C ALA A 39 -8.39 2.84 7.65
N ILE A 40 -9.08 2.09 8.49
CA ILE A 40 -10.46 2.34 8.90
C ILE A 40 -10.43 3.16 10.18
N ALA A 41 -11.03 4.33 10.16
CA ALA A 41 -11.25 5.13 11.35
C ALA A 41 -12.71 5.00 11.80
N PHE A 42 -12.93 4.80 13.10
CA PHE A 42 -14.27 4.79 13.65
C PHE A 42 -14.32 5.46 15.02
N LYS A 43 -15.47 6.03 15.34
CA LYS A 43 -15.74 6.61 16.64
C LYS A 43 -16.94 5.93 17.28
N SER A 44 -16.75 5.36 18.45
CA SER A 44 -17.81 4.70 19.23
C SER A 44 -17.70 5.10 20.70
N GLY A 45 -18.82 5.47 21.31
CA GLY A 45 -18.87 5.89 22.70
C GLY A 45 -17.92 7.05 23.03
N GLY A 46 -17.73 7.99 22.10
CA GLY A 46 -16.84 9.14 22.25
C GLY A 46 -15.36 8.88 21.92
N THR A 47 -14.95 7.63 21.76
CA THR A 47 -13.55 7.25 21.50
C THR A 47 -13.30 7.02 20.01
N VAL A 48 -12.29 7.68 19.46
CA VAL A 48 -11.79 7.46 18.09
C VAL A 48 -10.76 6.34 18.10
N ARG A 49 -10.89 5.42 17.15
CA ARG A 49 -9.91 4.38 16.87
C ARG A 49 -9.53 4.41 15.41
N LEU A 50 -8.26 4.15 15.13
CA LEU A 50 -7.71 4.02 13.78
C LEU A 50 -7.11 2.62 13.64
N ARG A 51 -7.58 1.84 12.66
CA ARG A 51 -7.18 0.45 12.46
C ARG A 51 -6.64 0.24 11.06
N SER A 52 -5.55 -0.49 10.93
CA SER A 52 -5.01 -0.86 9.62
C SER A 52 -5.97 -1.79 8.86
N ARG A 53 -5.66 -2.03 7.57
CA ARG A 53 -6.39 -3.02 6.75
C ARG A 53 -6.53 -4.40 7.44
N ASN A 54 -5.51 -4.83 8.18
CA ASN A 54 -5.47 -6.13 8.87
C ASN A 54 -5.86 -6.01 10.35
N ASP A 55 -6.64 -4.98 10.71
CA ASP A 55 -7.13 -4.71 12.05
C ASP A 55 -6.03 -4.48 13.12
N ASN A 56 -4.82 -4.10 12.71
CA ASN A 56 -3.79 -3.68 13.66
C ASN A 56 -4.08 -2.27 14.17
N ASP A 57 -3.78 -2.01 15.46
CA ASP A 57 -4.03 -0.71 16.07
C ASP A 57 -3.03 0.35 15.58
N PHE A 58 -3.54 1.41 14.96
CA PHE A 58 -2.82 2.59 14.51
C PHE A 58 -3.12 3.84 15.34
N THR A 59 -3.97 3.72 16.35
CA THR A 59 -4.46 4.86 17.17
C THR A 59 -3.29 5.62 17.78
N ASP A 60 -2.42 4.93 18.51
CA ASP A 60 -1.26 5.53 19.16
C ASP A 60 -0.12 5.87 18.19
N ARG A 61 -0.10 5.22 17.04
CA ARG A 61 0.92 5.48 16.00
C ARG A 61 0.71 6.83 15.31
N TYR A 62 -0.55 7.27 15.14
CA TYR A 62 -0.90 8.50 14.42
C TYR A 62 -1.79 9.43 15.25
N PRO A 63 -1.29 9.94 16.39
CA PRO A 63 -2.10 10.72 17.33
C PRO A 63 -2.61 12.04 16.76
N THR A 64 -1.92 12.63 15.78
CA THR A 64 -2.37 13.84 15.08
C THR A 64 -3.61 13.56 14.24
N VAL A 65 -3.65 12.44 13.54
CA VAL A 65 -4.82 11.99 12.77
C VAL A 65 -6.01 11.76 13.70
N VAL A 66 -5.80 11.07 14.82
CA VAL A 66 -6.85 10.82 15.83
C VAL A 66 -7.44 12.13 16.37
N ARG A 67 -6.61 13.14 16.63
CA ARG A 67 -7.09 14.49 17.01
C ARG A 67 -7.91 15.16 15.90
N GLY A 68 -7.49 15.05 14.63
CA GLY A 68 -8.23 15.56 13.47
C GLY A 68 -9.62 14.92 13.33
N LEU A 69 -9.78 13.68 13.79
CA LEU A 69 -11.03 12.91 13.79
C LEU A 69 -11.92 13.15 15.04
N ALA A 70 -11.45 13.89 16.03
CA ALA A 70 -12.11 13.99 17.33
C ALA A 70 -13.56 14.50 17.27
N LYS A 71 -13.89 15.37 16.30
CA LYS A 71 -15.24 15.90 16.09
C LYS A 71 -16.12 15.02 15.18
N MET A 72 -15.62 13.92 14.64
CA MET A 72 -16.45 12.96 13.90
C MET A 72 -17.65 12.54 14.76
N PRO A 73 -18.86 12.39 14.19
CA PRO A 73 -20.03 11.94 14.94
C PRO A 73 -19.80 10.57 15.59
N ASN A 74 -20.45 10.33 16.73
CA ASN A 74 -20.40 9.00 17.33
C ASN A 74 -21.04 7.96 16.41
N GLU A 75 -20.62 6.70 16.57
CA GLU A 75 -21.11 5.57 15.77
C GLU A 75 -20.96 5.83 14.27
N THR A 76 -19.76 6.34 13.88
CA THR A 76 -19.39 6.63 12.49
C THR A 76 -18.14 5.84 12.11
N VAL A 77 -18.12 5.29 10.90
CA VAL A 77 -16.99 4.54 10.31
C VAL A 77 -16.64 5.14 8.96
N ILE A 78 -15.37 5.48 8.76
CA ILE A 78 -14.84 6.01 7.50
C ILE A 78 -13.63 5.20 7.03
N ASP A 79 -13.43 5.17 5.73
CA ASP A 79 -12.34 4.47 5.07
C ASP A 79 -11.39 5.46 4.41
N GLY A 80 -10.09 5.25 4.58
CA GLY A 80 -9.08 6.18 4.08
C GLY A 80 -7.70 5.57 3.98
N GLU A 81 -6.72 6.42 3.67
CA GLU A 81 -5.30 6.06 3.55
C GLU A 81 -4.47 7.00 4.43
N VAL A 82 -3.64 6.45 5.31
CA VAL A 82 -2.62 7.23 6.04
C VAL A 82 -1.40 7.36 5.14
N VAL A 83 -0.96 8.59 4.91
CA VAL A 83 0.10 8.94 3.98
C VAL A 83 1.09 9.88 4.66
N ALA A 84 2.39 9.71 4.43
CA ALA A 84 3.37 10.75 4.68
C ALA A 84 3.59 11.57 3.41
N LEU A 85 3.73 12.88 3.55
CA LEU A 85 4.09 13.76 2.45
C LEU A 85 5.59 14.02 2.46
N ASP A 86 6.22 13.97 1.28
CA ASP A 86 7.62 14.39 1.09
C ASP A 86 7.75 15.94 1.14
N ASP A 87 8.97 16.46 1.03
CA ASP A 87 9.24 17.89 1.04
C ASP A 87 8.56 18.65 -0.12
N GLY A 88 8.15 17.92 -1.18
CA GLY A 88 7.37 18.45 -2.29
C GLY A 88 5.84 18.33 -2.09
N GLY A 89 5.39 17.87 -0.92
CA GLY A 89 3.97 17.68 -0.60
C GLY A 89 3.32 16.46 -1.31
N ARG A 90 4.13 15.52 -1.84
CA ARG A 90 3.64 14.33 -2.54
C ARG A 90 3.57 13.13 -1.61
N PRO A 91 2.59 12.25 -1.77
CA PRO A 91 2.53 10.97 -1.07
C PRO A 91 3.81 10.15 -1.26
N SER A 92 4.43 9.71 -0.16
CA SER A 92 5.66 8.94 -0.15
C SER A 92 5.60 7.81 0.89
N PHE A 93 5.53 6.57 0.41
CA PHE A 93 5.56 5.40 1.29
C PHE A 93 6.89 5.27 2.03
N ASN A 94 8.00 5.64 1.37
CA ASN A 94 9.32 5.66 2.00
C ASN A 94 9.35 6.63 3.18
N ALA A 95 8.79 7.84 3.02
CA ALA A 95 8.66 8.81 4.11
C ALA A 95 7.80 8.26 5.25
N LEU A 96 6.68 7.61 4.92
CA LEU A 96 5.78 7.00 5.90
C LEU A 96 6.45 5.89 6.73
N GLN A 97 7.32 5.11 6.11
CA GLN A 97 8.06 4.03 6.78
C GLN A 97 9.22 4.51 7.65
N ASN A 98 9.89 5.55 7.19
CA ASN A 98 10.99 6.18 7.92
C ASN A 98 10.51 7.36 8.77
N PHE A 99 9.25 7.28 9.23
CA PHE A 99 8.60 8.34 9.99
C PHE A 99 9.45 8.80 11.16
N THR A 100 9.75 10.09 11.19
CA THR A 100 10.41 10.77 12.31
C THR A 100 9.48 11.87 12.84
N PRO A 101 9.56 12.23 14.12
CA PRO A 101 8.80 13.35 14.65
C PRO A 101 9.02 14.63 13.82
N GLY A 102 7.90 15.27 13.42
CA GLY A 102 7.91 16.47 12.57
C GLY A 102 7.56 16.24 11.10
N MET A 103 7.47 14.98 10.62
CA MET A 103 6.99 14.70 9.27
C MET A 103 5.48 14.95 9.13
N SER A 104 5.07 15.40 7.95
CA SER A 104 3.66 15.65 7.62
C SER A 104 2.94 14.34 7.35
N ILE A 105 2.16 13.86 8.33
CA ILE A 105 1.25 12.71 8.17
C ILE A 105 -0.15 13.23 7.90
N VAL A 106 -0.79 12.72 6.85
CA VAL A 106 -2.15 13.06 6.44
C VAL A 106 -2.99 11.79 6.35
N TYR A 107 -4.23 11.86 6.78
CA TYR A 107 -5.23 10.82 6.55
C TYR A 107 -6.21 11.27 5.47
N TYR A 108 -6.10 10.65 4.30
CA TYR A 108 -6.98 10.92 3.17
C TYR A 108 -8.22 10.02 3.24
N VAL A 109 -9.36 10.62 3.54
CA VAL A 109 -10.65 9.92 3.58
C VAL A 109 -11.23 9.83 2.18
N PHE A 110 -11.81 8.70 1.82
CA PHE A 110 -12.41 8.49 0.51
C PHE A 110 -13.72 7.69 0.53
N ASP A 111 -14.22 7.24 1.69
CA ASP A 111 -15.54 6.63 1.83
C ASP A 111 -16.09 6.74 3.25
N VAL A 112 -17.40 6.64 3.41
CA VAL A 112 -18.11 6.51 4.68
C VAL A 112 -18.94 5.24 4.65
N LEU A 113 -18.85 4.44 5.72
CA LEU A 113 -19.45 3.11 5.81
C LEU A 113 -20.63 3.08 6.79
N MET A 114 -20.53 3.92 7.82
CA MET A 114 -21.56 4.11 8.84
C MET A 114 -21.59 5.58 9.27
N LEU A 115 -22.76 6.12 9.50
CA LEU A 115 -22.96 7.47 10.04
C LEU A 115 -24.04 7.46 11.12
N ASP A 116 -23.72 7.98 12.32
CA ASP A 116 -24.63 8.05 13.48
C ASP A 116 -25.32 6.71 13.79
N GLY A 117 -24.61 5.60 13.66
CA GLY A 117 -25.12 4.24 13.87
C GLY A 117 -26.01 3.70 12.75
N ARG A 118 -26.10 4.40 11.63
CA ARG A 118 -26.78 3.92 10.42
C ARG A 118 -25.73 3.37 9.46
N ASP A 119 -25.85 2.09 9.09
CA ASP A 119 -25.09 1.48 8.01
C ASP A 119 -25.48 2.09 6.66
N VAL A 120 -24.48 2.57 5.91
CA VAL A 120 -24.67 3.15 4.57
C VAL A 120 -23.92 2.35 3.49
N MET A 121 -23.33 1.19 3.82
CA MET A 121 -22.60 0.36 2.85
C MET A 121 -23.49 -0.16 1.72
N GLY A 122 -24.79 -0.34 2.00
CA GLY A 122 -25.79 -0.72 1.00
C GLY A 122 -26.17 0.36 0.00
N GLU A 123 -25.85 1.62 0.29
CA GLU A 123 -26.07 2.76 -0.61
C GLU A 123 -25.05 2.77 -1.76
N THR A 124 -25.35 3.53 -2.83
CA THR A 124 -24.41 3.69 -3.94
C THR A 124 -23.16 4.48 -3.51
N PHE A 125 -22.02 4.26 -4.18
CA PHE A 125 -20.79 5.03 -3.93
C PHE A 125 -21.06 6.53 -4.01
N GLU A 126 -21.80 6.98 -5.02
CA GLU A 126 -22.14 8.41 -5.19
C GLU A 126 -22.95 8.96 -3.99
N THR A 127 -23.92 8.20 -3.48
CA THR A 127 -24.67 8.57 -2.27
C THR A 127 -23.74 8.66 -1.06
N ARG A 128 -22.84 7.70 -0.88
CA ARG A 128 -21.88 7.71 0.24
C ARG A 128 -20.91 8.89 0.15
N GLN A 129 -20.47 9.26 -1.07
CA GLN A 129 -19.64 10.47 -1.26
C GLN A 129 -20.39 11.74 -0.85
N ASN A 130 -21.63 11.90 -1.25
CA ASN A 130 -22.47 13.04 -0.83
C ASN A 130 -22.65 13.09 0.69
N VAL A 131 -22.87 11.94 1.34
CA VAL A 131 -22.94 11.84 2.81
C VAL A 131 -21.61 12.22 3.46
N LEU A 132 -20.50 11.73 2.95
CA LEU A 132 -19.16 12.05 3.43
C LEU A 132 -18.88 13.55 3.34
N GLU A 133 -19.09 14.14 2.17
CA GLU A 133 -18.80 15.55 1.90
C GLU A 133 -19.66 16.50 2.72
N GLN A 134 -20.96 16.22 2.85
CA GLN A 134 -21.89 17.13 3.50
C GLN A 134 -21.98 16.98 5.02
N LYS A 135 -21.77 15.76 5.54
CA LYS A 135 -22.06 15.45 6.95
C LYS A 135 -20.85 15.06 7.79
N VAL A 136 -19.77 14.62 7.18
CA VAL A 136 -18.59 14.14 7.91
C VAL A 136 -17.41 15.10 7.77
N LEU A 137 -17.00 15.40 6.54
CA LEU A 137 -15.82 16.23 6.27
C LEU A 137 -15.84 17.60 6.94
N PRO A 138 -17.00 18.35 7.02
CA PRO A 138 -17.03 19.66 7.67
C PRO A 138 -16.71 19.62 9.18
N LEU A 139 -16.76 18.44 9.79
CA LEU A 139 -16.48 18.23 11.22
C LEU A 139 -15.03 17.81 11.48
N LEU A 140 -14.31 17.45 10.43
CA LEU A 140 -12.93 16.96 10.55
C LEU A 140 -11.94 18.13 10.48
N ALA A 141 -10.77 17.95 11.10
CA ALA A 141 -9.71 18.95 11.11
C ALA A 141 -8.40 18.38 10.53
N GLU A 142 -7.48 19.25 10.13
CA GLU A 142 -6.14 18.82 9.75
C GLU A 142 -5.52 17.91 10.84
N PRO A 143 -4.82 16.85 10.44
CA PRO A 143 -4.38 16.52 9.10
C PRO A 143 -5.31 15.53 8.36
N VAL A 144 -6.62 15.60 8.56
CA VAL A 144 -7.58 14.76 7.82
C VAL A 144 -8.03 15.51 6.57
N ARG A 145 -7.90 14.89 5.41
CA ARG A 145 -8.24 15.49 4.11
C ARG A 145 -9.12 14.57 3.29
N TYR A 146 -9.80 15.11 2.32
CA TYR A 146 -10.61 14.37 1.36
C TYR A 146 -9.81 14.11 0.07
N THR A 147 -9.92 12.90 -0.46
CA THR A 147 -9.24 12.56 -1.72
C THR A 147 -9.91 13.23 -2.92
N GLY A 148 -11.23 13.37 -2.89
CA GLY A 148 -12.02 13.97 -3.96
C GLY A 148 -12.02 13.18 -5.27
N GLU A 149 -12.97 13.52 -6.14
CA GLU A 149 -13.02 13.03 -7.50
C GLU A 149 -12.16 13.89 -8.42
N LEU A 150 -11.39 13.26 -9.31
CA LEU A 150 -10.62 13.92 -10.35
C LEU A 150 -11.53 14.18 -11.57
N LYS A 151 -11.82 15.43 -11.84
CA LYS A 151 -12.75 15.87 -12.92
C LYS A 151 -11.99 16.15 -14.23
N ALA A 152 -11.41 15.12 -14.84
CA ALA A 152 -10.77 15.20 -16.15
C ALA A 152 -10.91 13.87 -16.89
N GLY A 153 -10.67 13.87 -18.20
CA GLY A 153 -10.66 12.65 -19.01
C GLY A 153 -9.58 11.67 -18.56
N LEU A 154 -9.84 10.38 -18.66
CA LEU A 154 -8.94 9.34 -18.16
C LEU A 154 -7.52 9.46 -18.73
N ARG A 155 -7.41 9.79 -20.02
CA ARG A 155 -6.11 9.96 -20.70
C ARG A 155 -5.28 11.08 -20.06
N ASP A 156 -5.92 12.22 -19.78
CA ASP A 156 -5.25 13.39 -19.19
C ASP A 156 -4.86 13.11 -17.74
N LEU A 157 -5.72 12.39 -16.99
CA LEU A 157 -5.42 11.94 -15.63
C LEU A 157 -4.19 11.03 -15.61
N ILE A 158 -4.11 10.04 -16.51
CA ILE A 158 -2.96 9.15 -16.62
C ILE A 158 -1.68 9.95 -16.91
N HIS A 159 -1.76 10.88 -17.87
CA HIS A 159 -0.62 11.74 -18.23
C HIS A 159 -0.15 12.59 -17.03
N SER A 160 -1.08 13.23 -16.35
CA SER A 160 -0.78 14.08 -15.17
C SER A 160 -0.19 13.30 -14.01
N VAL A 161 -0.77 12.13 -13.70
CA VAL A 161 -0.27 11.23 -12.64
C VAL A 161 1.15 10.77 -12.94
N LYS A 162 1.43 10.42 -14.21
CA LYS A 162 2.78 10.03 -14.66
C LYS A 162 3.78 11.17 -14.57
N ALA A 163 3.41 12.36 -15.04
CA ALA A 163 4.27 13.54 -15.02
C ALA A 163 4.62 13.99 -13.59
N GLN A 164 3.71 13.81 -12.65
CA GLN A 164 3.92 14.16 -11.25
C GLN A 164 4.58 13.05 -10.43
N GLY A 165 4.90 11.90 -11.03
CA GLY A 165 5.52 10.77 -10.33
C GLY A 165 4.61 10.10 -9.29
N LEU A 166 3.28 10.26 -9.41
CA LEU A 166 2.30 9.65 -8.49
C LEU A 166 2.08 8.17 -8.83
N GLU A 167 1.60 7.37 -7.87
CA GLU A 167 1.52 5.91 -7.99
C GLU A 167 0.57 5.45 -9.11
N GLY A 168 -0.60 6.06 -9.20
CA GLY A 168 -1.61 5.65 -10.17
C GLY A 168 -3.00 6.23 -9.90
N LEU A 169 -4.00 5.55 -10.43
CA LEU A 169 -5.40 5.92 -10.33
C LEU A 169 -6.25 4.76 -9.75
N VAL A 170 -7.32 5.14 -9.08
CA VAL A 170 -8.41 4.25 -8.67
C VAL A 170 -9.68 4.68 -9.40
N ALA A 171 -10.38 3.71 -10.03
CA ALA A 171 -11.72 3.90 -10.57
C ALA A 171 -12.73 3.21 -9.67
N LYS A 172 -13.76 3.93 -9.26
CA LYS A 172 -14.87 3.43 -8.43
C LYS A 172 -16.17 3.56 -9.20
N ARG A 173 -16.93 2.46 -9.32
CA ARG A 173 -18.22 2.48 -10.00
C ARG A 173 -19.23 3.28 -9.18
N ARG A 174 -19.85 4.32 -9.77
CA ARG A 174 -20.73 5.28 -9.07
C ARG A 174 -21.92 4.62 -8.37
N ASN A 175 -22.51 3.62 -8.98
CA ASN A 175 -23.66 2.88 -8.42
C ASN A 175 -23.27 1.66 -7.57
N SER A 176 -21.98 1.48 -7.20
CA SER A 176 -21.55 0.33 -6.42
C SER A 176 -21.87 0.48 -4.94
N LYS A 177 -22.22 -0.63 -4.32
CA LYS A 177 -22.23 -0.79 -2.87
C LYS A 177 -20.80 -0.91 -2.34
N TYR A 178 -20.63 -0.75 -1.03
CA TYR A 178 -19.40 -1.11 -0.37
C TYR A 178 -19.48 -2.59 0.05
N GLU A 179 -18.55 -3.40 -0.40
CA GLU A 179 -18.53 -4.87 -0.21
C GLU A 179 -17.31 -5.23 0.67
N PRO A 180 -17.48 -5.32 2.01
CA PRO A 180 -16.38 -5.59 2.93
C PRO A 180 -15.61 -6.86 2.56
N GLY A 181 -14.28 -6.79 2.50
CA GLY A 181 -13.39 -7.91 2.19
C GLY A 181 -13.45 -8.42 0.73
N VAL A 182 -14.37 -7.93 -0.10
CA VAL A 182 -14.62 -8.47 -1.45
C VAL A 182 -13.84 -7.70 -2.52
N ARG A 183 -13.42 -8.43 -3.56
CA ARG A 183 -12.77 -7.89 -4.78
C ARG A 183 -13.70 -8.09 -5.98
N SER A 184 -14.82 -7.40 -6.00
CA SER A 184 -15.86 -7.55 -7.02
C SER A 184 -15.54 -6.91 -8.38
N GLY A 185 -14.50 -6.05 -8.44
CA GLY A 185 -14.19 -5.25 -9.62
C GLY A 185 -15.01 -3.94 -9.70
N ALA A 186 -15.91 -3.68 -8.75
CA ALA A 186 -16.58 -2.39 -8.65
C ALA A 186 -15.61 -1.25 -8.27
N TRP A 187 -14.49 -1.59 -7.66
CA TRP A 187 -13.35 -0.71 -7.44
C TRP A 187 -12.11 -1.31 -8.13
N MET A 188 -11.49 -0.52 -9.01
CA MET A 188 -10.32 -0.92 -9.78
C MET A 188 -9.14 0.00 -9.48
N LYS A 189 -7.92 -0.55 -9.55
CA LYS A 189 -6.67 0.22 -9.47
C LYS A 189 -5.81 -0.01 -10.69
N MET A 190 -5.22 1.08 -11.19
CA MET A 190 -4.18 1.05 -12.21
C MET A 190 -2.95 1.77 -11.67
N ARG A 191 -1.80 1.11 -11.71
CA ARG A 191 -0.51 1.74 -11.42
C ARG A 191 0.05 2.35 -12.70
N VAL A 192 0.49 3.58 -12.63
CA VAL A 192 1.12 4.30 -13.74
C VAL A 192 2.64 4.23 -13.61
N ASN A 193 3.15 4.33 -12.39
CA ASN A 193 4.55 4.09 -12.08
C ASN A 193 4.77 2.63 -11.67
N ARG A 194 5.85 2.03 -12.15
CA ARG A 194 6.14 0.62 -11.92
C ARG A 194 6.73 0.41 -10.53
N GLY A 195 5.90 -0.02 -9.61
CA GLY A 195 6.29 -0.46 -8.29
C GLY A 195 5.45 -1.65 -7.86
N GLN A 196 6.08 -2.65 -7.21
CA GLN A 196 5.44 -3.90 -6.81
C GLN A 196 5.97 -4.36 -5.47
N GLU A 197 5.16 -5.12 -4.74
CA GLU A 197 5.63 -5.84 -3.57
C GLU A 197 6.43 -7.07 -3.96
N PHE A 198 7.53 -7.32 -3.22
CA PHE A 198 8.33 -8.54 -3.31
C PHE A 198 8.64 -9.09 -1.93
N VAL A 199 8.77 -10.40 -1.86
CA VAL A 199 9.25 -11.09 -0.67
C VAL A 199 10.76 -10.92 -0.58
N ILE A 200 11.25 -10.48 0.59
CA ILE A 200 12.68 -10.45 0.91
C ILE A 200 13.03 -11.80 1.52
N ALA A 201 13.84 -12.58 0.81
CA ALA A 201 14.18 -13.94 1.23
C ALA A 201 15.70 -14.23 1.19
N GLY A 202 16.52 -13.18 1.13
CA GLY A 202 17.97 -13.28 1.27
C GLY A 202 18.62 -11.91 1.26
N TYR A 203 19.92 -11.90 1.55
CA TYR A 203 20.76 -10.72 1.45
C TYR A 203 22.21 -11.11 1.18
N THR A 204 23.01 -10.18 0.64
CA THR A 204 24.47 -10.31 0.58
C THR A 204 25.11 -9.49 1.69
N PHE A 205 26.21 -9.98 2.26
CA PHE A 205 26.87 -9.33 3.38
C PHE A 205 27.59 -8.07 2.91
N GLY A 206 27.52 -7.01 3.72
CA GLY A 206 28.34 -5.78 3.59
C GLY A 206 29.33 -5.69 4.75
N THR A 207 30.03 -4.58 4.88
CA THR A 207 31.06 -4.39 5.93
C THR A 207 30.49 -4.34 7.36
N LYS A 208 29.31 -3.75 7.56
CA LYS A 208 28.67 -3.61 8.89
C LYS A 208 27.25 -4.19 8.93
N THR A 209 26.57 -4.19 7.79
CA THR A 209 25.20 -4.72 7.63
C THR A 209 25.13 -5.48 6.31
N PHE A 210 23.95 -5.62 5.71
CA PHE A 210 23.86 -6.18 4.35
C PHE A 210 24.30 -5.17 3.27
N ASP A 211 24.80 -5.67 2.14
CA ASP A 211 25.06 -4.87 0.92
C ASP A 211 23.81 -4.78 0.06
N ALA A 212 23.22 -5.92 -0.28
CA ALA A 212 22.03 -6.00 -1.12
C ALA A 212 21.00 -6.97 -0.54
N VAL A 213 19.72 -6.76 -0.83
CA VAL A 213 18.66 -7.72 -0.55
C VAL A 213 18.34 -8.56 -1.79
N VAL A 214 17.95 -9.83 -1.57
CA VAL A 214 17.51 -10.78 -2.59
C VAL A 214 16.01 -10.94 -2.47
N ILE A 215 15.30 -10.70 -3.57
CA ILE A 215 13.84 -10.59 -3.58
C ILE A 215 13.19 -11.47 -4.64
N GLY A 216 11.93 -11.84 -4.38
CA GLY A 216 11.13 -12.61 -5.32
C GLY A 216 9.64 -12.54 -5.05
N TYR A 217 8.90 -13.37 -5.75
CA TYR A 217 7.45 -13.46 -5.70
C TYR A 217 7.01 -14.92 -5.77
N TYR A 218 5.78 -15.23 -5.42
CA TYR A 218 5.25 -16.59 -5.49
C TYR A 218 4.56 -16.88 -6.82
N GLU A 219 4.89 -18.06 -7.40
CA GLU A 219 4.11 -18.74 -8.44
C GLU A 219 3.57 -20.04 -7.83
N GLY A 220 2.27 -20.07 -7.55
CA GLY A 220 1.70 -21.12 -6.69
C GLY A 220 2.35 -21.09 -5.31
N ASP A 221 2.96 -22.20 -4.90
CA ASP A 221 3.70 -22.34 -3.63
C ASP A 221 5.21 -22.13 -3.78
N ARG A 222 5.70 -21.88 -5.00
CA ARG A 222 7.13 -21.73 -5.29
C ARG A 222 7.54 -20.27 -5.20
N LEU A 223 8.56 -19.95 -4.42
CA LEU A 223 9.18 -18.64 -4.40
C LEU A 223 10.16 -18.51 -5.57
N ILE A 224 9.96 -17.52 -6.42
CA ILE A 224 10.73 -17.26 -7.64
C ILE A 224 11.59 -16.01 -7.42
N TYR A 225 12.89 -16.14 -7.65
CA TYR A 225 13.83 -15.02 -7.61
C TYR A 225 13.52 -14.01 -8.73
N ALA A 226 13.53 -12.72 -8.41
CA ALA A 226 13.27 -11.63 -9.34
C ALA A 226 14.44 -10.64 -9.46
N ALA A 227 15.09 -10.31 -8.36
CA ALA A 227 16.21 -9.35 -8.37
C ALA A 227 17.05 -9.37 -7.09
N ARG A 228 18.23 -8.75 -7.22
CA ARG A 228 19.08 -8.34 -6.11
C ARG A 228 19.28 -6.83 -6.19
N THR A 229 19.05 -6.10 -5.11
CA THR A 229 19.20 -4.64 -5.11
C THR A 229 19.87 -4.10 -3.85
N ARG A 230 20.74 -3.09 -4.04
CA ARG A 230 21.39 -2.32 -2.98
C ARG A 230 20.82 -0.90 -2.84
N ASN A 231 19.88 -0.53 -3.70
CA ASN A 231 19.36 0.82 -3.82
C ASN A 231 18.12 1.05 -2.94
N GLY A 232 17.92 2.30 -2.48
CA GLY A 232 16.73 2.71 -1.72
C GLY A 232 16.85 2.55 -0.21
N PHE A 233 18.01 2.13 0.31
CA PHE A 233 18.24 1.96 1.74
C PHE A 233 19.02 3.13 2.32
N THR A 234 18.49 3.75 3.37
CA THR A 234 19.25 4.66 4.23
C THR A 234 20.08 3.86 5.25
N PRO A 235 21.11 4.44 5.90
CA PRO A 235 21.80 3.75 6.98
C PRO A 235 20.89 3.27 8.10
N ALA A 236 19.88 4.08 8.47
CA ALA A 236 18.89 3.73 9.49
C ALA A 236 18.06 2.52 9.07
N THR A 237 17.53 2.52 7.83
CA THR A 237 16.74 1.41 7.27
C THR A 237 17.56 0.13 7.18
N ARG A 238 18.84 0.23 6.78
CA ARG A 238 19.75 -0.93 6.75
C ARG A 238 19.90 -1.55 8.14
N ASN A 239 20.16 -0.75 9.16
CA ASN A 239 20.31 -1.23 10.53
C ASN A 239 19.02 -1.87 11.05
N GLN A 240 17.88 -1.27 10.78
CA GLN A 240 16.57 -1.79 11.21
C GLN A 240 16.26 -3.14 10.54
N LEU A 241 16.44 -3.25 9.23
CA LEU A 241 16.23 -4.48 8.48
C LEU A 241 17.20 -5.58 8.91
N PHE A 242 18.48 -5.25 9.09
CA PHE A 242 19.51 -6.21 9.48
C PHE A 242 19.22 -6.88 10.84
N LYS A 243 18.67 -6.11 11.80
CA LYS A 243 18.18 -6.66 13.08
C LYS A 243 17.04 -7.66 12.89
N LYS A 244 16.15 -7.43 11.91
CA LYS A 244 15.07 -8.35 11.56
C LYS A 244 15.63 -9.59 10.86
N PHE A 245 16.62 -9.46 9.97
CA PHE A 245 17.23 -10.55 9.23
C PHE A 245 17.86 -11.60 10.15
N ALA A 246 18.59 -11.16 11.18
CA ALA A 246 19.25 -12.06 12.14
C ALA A 246 18.32 -13.10 12.79
N ARG A 247 17.01 -12.82 12.86
CA ARG A 247 16.00 -13.73 13.43
C ARG A 247 15.34 -14.64 12.38
N LEU A 248 15.65 -14.42 11.11
CA LEU A 248 15.00 -15.09 9.98
C LEU A 248 15.98 -15.89 9.14
N GLU A 249 17.25 -15.92 9.49
CA GLU A 249 18.26 -16.69 8.73
C GLU A 249 17.94 -18.18 8.70
N ILE A 250 18.11 -18.76 7.51
CA ILE A 250 17.97 -20.19 7.24
C ILE A 250 19.15 -20.66 6.41
N PRO A 251 19.56 -21.93 6.53
CA PRO A 251 20.72 -22.47 5.81
C PRO A 251 20.44 -22.68 4.31
N GLU A 252 19.20 -22.98 3.94
CA GLU A 252 18.84 -23.38 2.58
C GLU A 252 18.25 -22.22 1.77
N CYS A 253 18.55 -22.21 0.46
CA CYS A 253 18.00 -21.24 -0.48
C CYS A 253 16.49 -21.45 -0.64
N PRO A 254 15.64 -20.47 -0.36
CA PRO A 254 14.19 -20.62 -0.49
C PRO A 254 13.66 -20.42 -1.92
N PHE A 255 14.51 -19.99 -2.86
CA PHE A 255 14.11 -19.73 -4.24
C PHE A 255 14.17 -21.00 -5.10
N ALA A 256 13.06 -21.30 -5.76
CA ALA A 256 12.92 -22.54 -6.54
C ALA A 256 13.63 -22.50 -7.91
N ASN A 257 13.97 -21.31 -8.42
CA ASN A 257 14.64 -21.12 -9.71
C ASN A 257 16.15 -20.78 -9.58
N LEU A 258 16.73 -20.93 -8.40
CA LEU A 258 18.17 -20.71 -8.18
C LEU A 258 18.90 -22.06 -7.95
N PRO A 259 20.19 -22.17 -8.33
CA PRO A 259 21.00 -21.19 -9.05
C PRO A 259 20.64 -21.08 -10.53
N GLU A 260 20.89 -19.90 -11.11
CA GLU A 260 20.77 -19.70 -12.55
C GLU A 260 22.06 -20.06 -13.28
N ALA A 261 21.91 -20.61 -14.47
CA ALA A 261 23.05 -21.05 -15.29
C ALA A 261 23.94 -19.87 -15.74
N ARG A 262 23.37 -18.69 -15.94
CA ARG A 262 24.06 -17.50 -16.44
C ARG A 262 23.59 -16.23 -15.72
N SER A 263 24.46 -15.21 -15.67
CA SER A 263 24.11 -13.90 -15.08
C SER A 263 23.15 -13.07 -15.94
N GLY A 264 22.82 -13.50 -17.17
CA GLY A 264 22.02 -12.75 -18.12
C GLY A 264 22.74 -11.50 -18.66
N ARG A 265 22.13 -10.85 -19.67
CA ARG A 265 22.70 -9.67 -20.36
C ARG A 265 23.00 -8.50 -19.39
N TRP A 266 22.24 -8.36 -18.35
CA TRP A 266 22.31 -7.24 -17.40
C TRP A 266 22.95 -7.62 -16.06
N GLY A 267 23.52 -8.83 -15.97
CA GLY A 267 24.18 -9.30 -14.75
C GLY A 267 23.26 -9.54 -13.54
N GLN A 268 21.94 -9.57 -13.76
CA GLN A 268 20.93 -9.73 -12.70
C GLN A 268 20.79 -11.18 -12.22
N GLY A 269 21.13 -12.15 -13.06
CA GLY A 269 21.07 -13.57 -12.71
C GLY A 269 21.99 -13.91 -11.55
N LEU A 270 21.49 -14.75 -10.64
CA LEU A 270 22.19 -15.21 -9.44
C LEU A 270 22.72 -16.63 -9.66
N THR A 271 23.98 -16.70 -10.11
CA THR A 271 24.68 -17.96 -10.37
C THR A 271 25.17 -18.61 -9.09
N GLN A 272 25.57 -19.90 -9.15
CA GLN A 272 26.11 -20.63 -8.01
C GLN A 272 27.27 -19.88 -7.29
N SER A 273 28.17 -19.25 -8.06
CA SER A 273 29.29 -18.51 -7.48
C SER A 273 28.83 -17.26 -6.73
N LYS A 274 27.81 -16.56 -7.24
CA LYS A 274 27.23 -15.38 -6.57
C LYS A 274 26.39 -15.73 -5.35
N MET A 275 25.83 -16.95 -5.31
CA MET A 275 25.06 -17.43 -4.17
C MET A 275 25.93 -17.69 -2.93
N ALA A 276 27.22 -17.95 -3.11
CA ALA A 276 28.16 -18.15 -1.99
C ALA A 276 28.21 -16.93 -1.05
N ASP A 277 27.98 -15.72 -1.58
CA ASP A 277 27.95 -14.47 -0.81
C ASP A 277 26.57 -14.20 -0.16
N CYS A 278 25.58 -15.04 -0.44
CA CYS A 278 24.22 -14.85 0.06
C CYS A 278 24.01 -15.48 1.42
N ARG A 279 23.16 -14.85 2.23
CA ARG A 279 22.52 -15.42 3.41
C ARG A 279 21.03 -15.48 3.13
N TRP A 280 20.43 -16.61 3.41
CA TRP A 280 19.03 -16.87 3.11
C TRP A 280 18.15 -16.54 4.29
N LEU A 281 16.93 -16.13 4.01
CA LEU A 281 15.97 -15.73 5.03
C LEU A 281 14.68 -16.52 4.83
N LYS A 282 14.05 -16.90 5.95
CA LYS A 282 12.66 -17.36 5.94
C LYS A 282 11.82 -16.29 5.22
N PRO A 283 11.00 -16.66 4.21
CA PRO A 283 10.21 -15.74 3.40
C PRO A 283 9.05 -15.12 4.21
N ALA A 284 9.36 -14.26 5.18
CA ALA A 284 8.42 -13.66 6.11
C ALA A 284 8.31 -12.13 5.99
N LEU A 285 9.20 -11.50 5.21
CA LEU A 285 9.20 -10.06 5.03
C LEU A 285 8.77 -9.70 3.60
N VAL A 286 7.88 -8.71 3.50
CA VAL A 286 7.47 -8.13 2.22
C VAL A 286 7.96 -6.69 2.15
N GLY A 287 8.56 -6.32 1.03
CA GLY A 287 8.96 -4.96 0.74
C GLY A 287 8.27 -4.41 -0.51
N GLN A 288 8.02 -3.11 -0.53
CA GLN A 288 7.67 -2.36 -1.73
C GLN A 288 8.96 -2.02 -2.48
N PHE A 289 8.99 -2.27 -3.77
CA PHE A 289 10.13 -1.95 -4.64
C PHE A 289 9.64 -1.23 -5.89
N GLU A 290 10.39 -0.20 -6.28
CA GLU A 290 10.25 0.49 -7.55
C GLU A 290 11.24 -0.14 -8.55
N PHE A 291 10.86 -0.20 -9.83
CA PHE A 291 11.73 -0.69 -10.91
C PHE A 291 11.29 -0.11 -12.26
N VAL A 292 12.20 -0.12 -13.23
CA VAL A 292 11.92 0.42 -14.56
C VAL A 292 11.12 -0.57 -15.41
N GLU A 293 11.57 -1.83 -15.45
CA GLU A 293 10.93 -2.85 -16.30
C GLU A 293 11.30 -4.28 -15.84
N TRP A 294 10.49 -5.23 -16.28
CA TRP A 294 10.87 -6.64 -16.30
C TRP A 294 11.70 -6.93 -17.53
N THR A 295 12.82 -7.64 -17.38
CA THR A 295 13.61 -8.16 -18.51
C THR A 295 12.93 -9.39 -19.13
N ALA A 296 13.39 -9.80 -20.33
CA ALA A 296 12.95 -11.04 -20.97
C ALA A 296 13.27 -12.28 -20.10
N ASP A 297 14.34 -12.22 -19.30
CA ASP A 297 14.77 -13.28 -18.37
C ASP A 297 14.01 -13.21 -17.03
N HIS A 298 12.89 -12.49 -16.95
CA HIS A 298 12.05 -12.33 -15.77
C HIS A 298 12.75 -11.68 -14.54
N HIS A 299 13.73 -10.82 -14.78
CA HIS A 299 14.39 -10.02 -13.73
C HIS A 299 13.95 -8.55 -13.77
N LEU A 300 14.19 -7.86 -12.66
CA LEU A 300 13.89 -6.43 -12.55
C LEU A 300 15.12 -5.58 -12.89
N ARG A 301 14.90 -4.50 -13.65
CA ARG A 301 15.94 -3.49 -13.91
C ARG A 301 15.76 -2.27 -13.03
N HIS A 302 16.90 -1.73 -12.55
CA HIS A 302 16.95 -0.51 -11.72
C HIS A 302 16.04 -0.58 -10.49
N THR A 303 16.07 -1.72 -9.83
CA THR A 303 15.25 -1.97 -8.64
C THR A 303 15.72 -1.13 -7.46
N ARG A 304 14.77 -0.51 -6.78
CA ARG A 304 14.98 0.33 -5.60
C ARG A 304 13.98 -0.07 -4.51
N PHE A 305 14.45 -0.23 -3.28
CA PHE A 305 13.59 -0.45 -2.13
C PHE A 305 12.87 0.85 -1.75
N ALA A 306 11.55 0.79 -1.59
CA ALA A 306 10.72 1.90 -1.13
C ALA A 306 10.34 1.75 0.35
N GLY A 307 10.14 0.52 0.86
CA GLY A 307 9.81 0.30 2.26
C GLY A 307 9.31 -1.11 2.56
N LEU A 308 9.19 -1.48 3.84
CA LEU A 308 8.56 -2.74 4.25
C LEU A 308 7.02 -2.66 4.16
N ARG A 309 6.40 -3.78 3.90
CA ARG A 309 4.95 -3.96 3.87
C ARG A 309 4.54 -4.96 4.96
N GLU A 310 4.48 -4.47 6.21
CA GLU A 310 4.09 -5.30 7.37
C GLU A 310 2.59 -5.68 7.34
N ASP A 311 1.82 -5.02 6.48
CA ASP A 311 0.40 -5.27 6.22
C ASP A 311 0.14 -6.36 5.17
N LYS A 312 1.19 -6.98 4.60
CA LYS A 312 1.06 -7.96 3.52
C LYS A 312 1.47 -9.37 3.97
N ASP A 313 0.65 -10.35 3.60
CA ASP A 313 1.03 -11.74 3.69
C ASP A 313 2.07 -12.07 2.58
N PRO A 314 3.27 -12.56 2.92
CA PRO A 314 4.27 -12.95 1.94
C PRO A 314 3.75 -13.93 0.89
N LYS A 315 2.91 -14.88 1.30
CA LYS A 315 2.30 -15.89 0.42
C LYS A 315 1.32 -15.29 -0.60
N SER A 316 0.85 -14.06 -0.40
CA SER A 316 -0.03 -13.35 -1.33
C SER A 316 0.72 -12.57 -2.43
N VAL A 317 2.05 -12.46 -2.32
CA VAL A 317 2.86 -11.68 -3.26
C VAL A 317 3.01 -12.43 -4.58
N ARG A 318 2.52 -11.86 -5.65
CA ARG A 318 2.57 -12.41 -7.01
C ARG A 318 3.26 -11.43 -7.95
N ARG A 319 3.78 -11.95 -9.06
CA ARG A 319 4.24 -11.09 -10.15
C ARG A 319 3.07 -10.29 -10.70
N GLU A 320 3.29 -9.01 -10.78
CA GLU A 320 2.31 -8.07 -11.34
C GLU A 320 2.66 -7.67 -12.76
#